data_946e2ac8c48110aa65c40eb132ebaa95
#
_entry.id   946e2ac8c48110aa65c40eb132ebaa95
#
_cell.length_a   1.000
_cell.length_b   1.000
_cell.length_c   1.000
_cell.angle_alpha   90.00
_cell.angle_beta   90.00
_cell.angle_gamma   90.00
#
_symmetry.space_group_name_H-M   'P 1'
#
loop_
_entity.id
_entity.type
_entity.pdbx_description
1 polymer ?
#
loop_
_entity_poly.entity_id
_entity_poly.type
_entity_poly.pdbx_seq_one_letter_code
_entity_poly.pdbx_strand_id
1 'polypeptide(L)'
;MRKITLINSHILIIGFIVICGNALAESPKTFKSKNGLCYVTGGIGEEEVALMQRQAKQFTLNILLSEGRSGRWVSGANVNIYDKASHLVFRLVAANPMLYVNLPAGTYTILANNNGQKLRHKFKVAAINQRIILNWKDSLIKEDMPLDGKGN
;
A
#
# COMPACT_ATOMS: atom_id res chain seq x y z
N MET A 1 -50.28 66.74 -20.04
CA MET A 1 -49.43 66.32 -18.92
C MET A 1 -49.63 64.82 -18.71
N ARG A 2 -48.69 63.96 -19.24
CA ARG A 2 -48.70 62.53 -19.01
C ARG A 2 -47.56 62.20 -18.08
N LYS A 3 -47.87 61.64 -16.88
CA LYS A 3 -46.92 61.19 -15.92
C LYS A 3 -46.42 59.79 -16.35
N ILE A 4 -45.12 59.66 -16.62
CA ILE A 4 -44.48 58.40 -16.89
C ILE A 4 -44.04 57.83 -15.56
N THR A 5 -44.65 56.69 -15.17
CA THR A 5 -44.30 55.95 -13.98
C THR A 5 -43.16 55.00 -14.33
N LEU A 6 -41.97 55.23 -13.75
CA LEU A 6 -40.78 54.37 -13.87
C LEU A 6 -41.02 53.13 -12.97
N ILE A 7 -41.14 51.98 -13.61
CA ILE A 7 -41.16 50.67 -12.90
C ILE A 7 -39.72 50.26 -12.65
N ASN A 8 -39.32 50.35 -11.38
CA ASN A 8 -38.03 49.78 -10.92
C ASN A 8 -38.09 48.27 -10.91
N SER A 9 -37.50 47.63 -11.92
CA SER A 9 -37.33 46.17 -11.94
C SER A 9 -36.05 45.80 -11.17
N HIS A 10 -36.19 45.39 -9.93
CA HIS A 10 -35.11 44.79 -9.18
C HIS A 10 -34.90 43.33 -9.67
N ILE A 11 -33.92 43.16 -10.52
CA ILE A 11 -33.44 41.83 -10.91
C ILE A 11 -32.63 41.30 -9.73
N LEU A 12 -33.24 40.36 -9.02
CA LEU A 12 -32.59 39.57 -7.94
C LEU A 12 -31.68 38.51 -8.59
N ILE A 13 -30.38 38.81 -8.72
CA ILE A 13 -29.39 37.87 -9.16
C ILE A 13 -29.09 36.97 -7.95
N ILE A 14 -29.71 35.78 -7.89
CA ILE A 14 -29.35 34.73 -6.95
C ILE A 14 -28.05 34.14 -7.45
N GLY A 15 -26.93 34.60 -6.87
CA GLY A 15 -25.62 34.01 -7.10
C GLY A 15 -25.59 32.57 -6.52
N PHE A 16 -25.57 31.57 -7.40
CA PHE A 16 -25.34 30.17 -7.04
C PHE A 16 -23.88 30.02 -6.67
N ILE A 17 -23.56 30.10 -5.38
CA ILE A 17 -22.21 29.81 -4.86
C ILE A 17 -22.02 28.29 -4.93
N VAL A 18 -21.36 27.81 -5.98
CA VAL A 18 -20.83 26.44 -6.05
C VAL A 18 -19.66 26.38 -5.09
N ILE A 19 -19.90 25.89 -3.88
CA ILE A 19 -18.84 25.51 -2.95
C ILE A 19 -18.20 24.25 -3.52
N CYS A 20 -17.15 24.38 -4.34
CA CYS A 20 -16.23 23.30 -4.65
C CYS A 20 -15.55 22.92 -3.33
N GLY A 21 -16.14 21.95 -2.63
CA GLY A 21 -15.48 21.27 -1.52
C GLY A 21 -14.21 20.64 -2.07
N ASN A 22 -13.05 21.25 -1.80
CA ASN A 22 -11.77 20.59 -1.97
C ASN A 22 -11.74 19.46 -0.94
N ALA A 23 -12.15 18.26 -1.36
CA ALA A 23 -11.84 17.04 -0.63
C ALA A 23 -10.30 16.95 -0.62
N LEU A 24 -9.68 17.39 0.46
CA LEU A 24 -8.27 17.13 0.72
C LEU A 24 -8.15 15.62 0.82
N ALA A 25 -7.68 14.97 -0.25
CA ALA A 25 -7.40 13.55 -0.25
C ALA A 25 -6.34 13.32 0.82
N GLU A 26 -6.74 12.69 1.93
CA GLU A 26 -5.87 12.35 3.02
C GLU A 26 -4.75 11.44 2.50
N SER A 27 -3.52 11.91 2.57
CA SER A 27 -2.35 11.11 2.15
C SER A 27 -2.07 10.04 3.21
N PRO A 28 -1.72 8.79 2.83
CA PRO A 28 -1.32 7.80 3.80
C PRO A 28 -0.19 8.33 4.67
N LYS A 29 -0.28 8.05 5.97
CA LYS A 29 0.69 8.50 6.94
C LYS A 29 2.06 7.88 6.67
N THR A 30 3.05 8.72 6.43
CA THR A 30 4.45 8.30 6.29
C THR A 30 5.09 8.15 7.66
N PHE A 31 5.79 7.04 7.86
CA PHE A 31 6.49 6.71 9.10
C PHE A 31 8.00 6.72 8.88
N LYS A 32 8.75 6.79 9.99
CA LYS A 32 10.20 6.55 10.00
C LYS A 32 10.52 5.27 10.75
N SER A 33 11.35 4.41 10.17
CA SER A 33 11.90 3.24 10.85
C SER A 33 12.92 3.65 11.92
N LYS A 34 13.34 2.69 12.76
CA LYS A 34 14.40 2.93 13.78
C LYS A 34 15.70 3.45 13.13
N ASN A 35 16.00 3.06 11.90
CA ASN A 35 17.18 3.49 11.15
C ASN A 35 16.92 4.74 10.28
N GLY A 36 15.82 5.46 10.50
CA GLY A 36 15.49 6.71 9.84
C GLY A 36 14.94 6.56 8.41
N LEU A 37 14.72 5.35 7.90
CA LEU A 37 14.12 5.14 6.58
C LEU A 37 12.65 5.52 6.59
N CYS A 38 12.24 6.32 5.59
CA CYS A 38 10.84 6.64 5.39
C CYS A 38 10.11 5.43 4.78
N TYR A 39 8.91 5.13 5.30
CA TYR A 39 8.06 4.09 4.78
C TYR A 39 6.59 4.42 4.96
N VAL A 40 5.75 3.74 4.19
CA VAL A 40 4.30 3.72 4.32
C VAL A 40 3.81 2.29 4.17
N THR A 41 2.78 1.93 4.93
CA THR A 41 2.12 0.61 4.79
C THR A 41 0.62 0.81 4.85
N GLY A 42 -0.11 0.06 4.03
CA GLY A 42 -1.55 0.19 3.85
C GLY A 42 -2.09 -0.75 2.78
N GLY A 43 -3.19 -0.37 2.15
CA GLY A 43 -3.83 -1.16 1.10
C GLY A 43 -4.94 -2.07 1.62
N ILE A 44 -5.62 -1.66 2.69
CA ILE A 44 -6.83 -2.31 3.20
C ILE A 44 -8.04 -1.49 2.74
N GLY A 45 -8.84 -2.07 1.84
CA GLY A 45 -9.97 -1.38 1.23
C GLY A 45 -9.58 -0.53 0.01
N GLU A 46 -10.56 -0.23 -0.82
CA GLU A 46 -10.35 0.39 -2.15
C GLU A 46 -9.76 1.80 -2.07
N GLU A 47 -10.21 2.61 -1.12
CA GLU A 47 -9.74 3.98 -0.94
C GLU A 47 -8.27 4.02 -0.55
N GLU A 48 -7.86 3.18 0.40
CA GLU A 48 -6.47 3.11 0.86
C GLU A 48 -5.55 2.55 -0.23
N VAL A 49 -6.01 1.55 -1.00
CA VAL A 49 -5.30 1.05 -2.18
C VAL A 49 -5.05 2.18 -3.19
N ALA A 50 -6.07 2.98 -3.49
CA ALA A 50 -5.93 4.12 -4.41
C ALA A 50 -4.96 5.18 -3.88
N LEU A 51 -4.97 5.46 -2.57
CA LEU A 51 -4.02 6.36 -1.92
C LEU A 51 -2.59 5.84 -2.01
N MET A 52 -2.38 4.56 -1.68
CA MET A 52 -1.08 3.90 -1.77
C MET A 52 -0.52 3.93 -3.20
N GLN A 53 -1.35 3.60 -4.20
CA GLN A 53 -0.94 3.62 -5.61
C GLN A 53 -0.45 4.99 -6.07
N ARG A 54 -1.10 6.07 -5.64
CA ARG A 54 -0.66 7.45 -5.96
C ARG A 54 0.72 7.78 -5.38
N GLN A 55 1.06 7.21 -4.23
CA GLN A 55 2.35 7.45 -3.57
C GLN A 55 3.47 6.52 -4.05
N ALA A 56 3.15 5.45 -4.78
CA ALA A 56 4.10 4.42 -5.16
C ALA A 56 5.40 4.96 -5.79
N LYS A 57 5.29 6.00 -6.61
CA LYS A 57 6.44 6.62 -7.31
C LYS A 57 7.36 7.43 -6.40
N GLN A 58 6.93 7.75 -5.17
CA GLN A 58 7.71 8.51 -4.20
C GLN A 58 8.71 7.63 -3.43
N PHE A 59 8.59 6.31 -3.56
CA PHE A 59 9.42 5.34 -2.85
C PHE A 59 10.27 4.54 -3.81
N THR A 60 11.49 4.23 -3.39
CA THR A 60 12.44 3.45 -4.21
C THR A 60 12.07 1.98 -4.27
N LEU A 61 11.37 1.45 -3.26
CA LEU A 61 10.94 0.06 -3.18
C LEU A 61 9.46 -0.03 -2.82
N ASN A 62 8.69 -0.75 -3.66
CA ASN A 62 7.29 -1.07 -3.44
C ASN A 62 7.14 -2.59 -3.29
N ILE A 63 6.76 -3.04 -2.10
CA ILE A 63 6.52 -4.44 -1.78
C ILE A 63 5.02 -4.68 -1.73
N LEU A 64 4.55 -5.69 -2.44
CA LEU A 64 3.18 -6.19 -2.36
C LEU A 64 3.18 -7.57 -1.71
N LEU A 65 2.31 -7.76 -0.73
CA LEU A 65 2.18 -8.99 0.04
C LEU A 65 0.91 -9.72 -0.39
N SER A 66 1.06 -10.93 -0.91
CA SER A 66 -0.05 -11.73 -1.41
C SER A 66 0.15 -13.21 -1.13
N GLU A 67 -0.92 -14.00 -1.25
CA GLU A 67 -0.86 -15.45 -1.13
C GLU A 67 -1.74 -16.15 -2.18
N GLY A 68 -1.40 -17.40 -2.47
CA GLY A 68 -2.13 -18.25 -3.37
C GLY A 68 -2.04 -17.86 -4.84
N ARG A 69 -2.72 -18.63 -5.69
CA ARG A 69 -2.78 -18.40 -7.14
C ARG A 69 -3.62 -17.19 -7.51
N SER A 70 -4.64 -16.87 -6.71
CA SER A 70 -5.51 -15.71 -6.90
C SER A 70 -4.84 -14.39 -6.53
N GLY A 71 -3.68 -14.43 -5.86
CA GLY A 71 -2.99 -13.22 -5.40
C GLY A 71 -3.74 -12.47 -4.30
N ARG A 72 -4.41 -13.20 -3.39
CA ARG A 72 -5.12 -12.61 -2.26
C ARG A 72 -4.16 -11.77 -1.40
N TRP A 73 -4.57 -10.57 -1.02
CA TRP A 73 -3.79 -9.67 -0.18
C TRP A 73 -3.52 -10.25 1.20
N VAL A 74 -2.31 -10.08 1.69
CA VAL A 74 -1.85 -10.53 3.01
C VAL A 74 -1.62 -9.33 3.92
N SER A 75 -2.24 -9.34 5.10
CA SER A 75 -2.00 -8.41 6.20
C SER A 75 -1.38 -9.13 7.37
N GLY A 76 -0.58 -8.42 8.18
CA GLY A 76 0.02 -8.97 9.40
C GLY A 76 1.34 -9.69 9.19
N ALA A 77 1.91 -9.69 7.99
CA ALA A 77 3.21 -10.29 7.75
C ALA A 77 4.36 -9.50 8.41
N ASN A 78 5.36 -10.20 8.92
CA ASN A 78 6.59 -9.58 9.41
C ASN A 78 7.60 -9.47 8.27
N VAL A 79 8.15 -8.26 8.06
CA VAL A 79 9.10 -7.97 6.99
C VAL A 79 10.39 -7.43 7.57
N ASN A 80 11.51 -8.09 7.26
CA ASN A 80 12.86 -7.65 7.59
C ASN A 80 13.66 -7.48 6.30
N ILE A 81 14.42 -6.40 6.20
CA ILE A 81 15.32 -6.14 5.06
C ILE A 81 16.74 -6.01 5.60
N TYR A 82 17.64 -6.75 4.98
CA TYR A 82 19.07 -6.77 5.30
C TYR A 82 19.87 -6.23 4.13
N ASP A 83 20.96 -5.53 4.42
CA ASP A 83 21.92 -5.10 3.43
C ASP A 83 22.83 -6.25 2.95
N LYS A 84 23.77 -5.95 2.04
CA LYS A 84 24.73 -6.94 1.50
C LYS A 84 25.64 -7.54 2.59
N ALA A 85 25.90 -6.79 3.67
CA ALA A 85 26.71 -7.23 4.81
C ALA A 85 25.88 -7.97 5.89
N SER A 86 24.61 -8.25 5.60
CA SER A 86 23.66 -8.91 6.52
C SER A 86 23.28 -8.06 7.75
N HIS A 87 23.45 -6.75 7.69
CA HIS A 87 22.91 -5.86 8.71
C HIS A 87 21.41 -5.62 8.50
N LEU A 88 20.65 -5.67 9.57
CA LEU A 88 19.22 -5.35 9.53
C LEU A 88 19.03 -3.85 9.32
N VAL A 89 18.55 -3.44 8.15
CA VAL A 89 18.32 -2.03 7.80
C VAL A 89 16.87 -1.59 7.96
N PHE A 90 15.93 -2.52 7.87
CA PHE A 90 14.50 -2.24 8.03
C PHE A 90 13.78 -3.43 8.68
N ARG A 91 12.84 -3.12 9.58
CA ARG A 91 11.97 -4.10 10.23
C ARG A 91 10.58 -3.51 10.41
N LEU A 92 9.58 -4.25 9.98
CA LEU A 92 8.18 -3.96 10.25
C LEU A 92 7.47 -5.23 10.69
N VAL A 93 6.78 -5.14 11.81
CA VAL A 93 5.89 -6.19 12.34
C VAL A 93 4.47 -5.86 11.88
N ALA A 94 3.73 -6.88 11.46
CA ALA A 94 2.35 -6.74 11.03
C ALA A 94 2.16 -5.74 9.86
N ALA A 95 2.96 -5.89 8.81
CA ALA A 95 2.83 -5.10 7.59
C ALA A 95 1.47 -5.31 6.90
N ASN A 96 0.89 -4.25 6.37
CA ASN A 96 -0.28 -4.30 5.50
C ASN A 96 0.10 -4.73 4.07
N PRO A 97 -0.88 -5.06 3.20
CA PRO A 97 -0.63 -5.64 1.89
C PRO A 97 0.33 -4.85 0.99
N MET A 98 0.34 -3.54 1.12
CA MET A 98 1.27 -2.65 0.43
C MET A 98 2.26 -2.06 1.43
N LEU A 99 3.55 -2.25 1.19
CA LEU A 99 4.63 -1.69 1.98
C LEU A 99 5.63 -1.00 1.04
N TYR A 100 5.77 0.30 1.18
CA TYR A 100 6.71 1.10 0.40
C TYR A 100 7.80 1.65 1.30
N VAL A 101 9.05 1.54 0.87
CA VAL A 101 10.22 1.93 1.67
C VAL A 101 11.21 2.69 0.81
N ASN A 102 11.76 3.77 1.34
CA ASN A 102 12.88 4.47 0.71
C ASN A 102 14.20 3.85 1.14
N LEU A 103 14.72 2.94 0.33
CA LEU A 103 16.05 2.36 0.50
C LEU A 103 17.07 3.08 -0.38
N PRO A 104 18.28 3.34 0.09
CA PRO A 104 19.40 3.74 -0.75
C PRO A 104 19.69 2.71 -1.84
N ALA A 105 20.34 3.13 -2.93
CA ALA A 105 20.82 2.19 -3.94
C ALA A 105 21.76 1.15 -3.31
N GLY A 106 21.53 -0.12 -3.62
CA GLY A 106 22.31 -1.22 -3.03
C GLY A 106 21.69 -2.59 -3.28
N THR A 107 22.34 -3.62 -2.76
CA THR A 107 21.83 -5.01 -2.79
C THR A 107 21.29 -5.38 -1.42
N TYR A 108 20.09 -5.94 -1.41
CA TYR A 108 19.36 -6.25 -0.20
C TYR A 108 18.78 -7.67 -0.25
N THR A 109 18.41 -8.15 0.93
CA THR A 109 17.66 -9.39 1.10
C THR A 109 16.44 -9.12 1.97
N ILE A 110 15.24 -9.43 1.47
CA ILE A 110 14.01 -9.46 2.27
C ILE A 110 13.87 -10.84 2.89
N LEU A 111 13.57 -10.88 4.19
CA LEU A 111 13.01 -12.04 4.89
C LEU A 111 11.63 -11.66 5.37
N ALA A 112 10.61 -12.29 4.80
CA ALA A 112 9.22 -12.07 5.18
C ALA A 112 8.62 -13.34 5.78
N ASN A 113 7.78 -13.18 6.80
CA ASN A 113 7.09 -14.28 7.47
C ASN A 113 5.61 -13.98 7.59
N ASN A 114 4.79 -14.87 7.06
CA ASN A 114 3.34 -14.85 7.21
C ASN A 114 2.89 -16.17 7.83
N ASN A 115 2.33 -16.16 9.04
CA ASN A 115 1.83 -17.34 9.73
C ASN A 115 2.82 -18.52 9.76
N GLY A 116 4.11 -18.24 10.00
CA GLY A 116 5.16 -19.25 10.03
C GLY A 116 5.79 -19.59 8.67
N GLN A 117 5.14 -19.26 7.57
CA GLN A 117 5.70 -19.44 6.23
C GLN A 117 6.70 -18.33 5.92
N LYS A 118 7.95 -18.70 5.65
CA LYS A 118 9.05 -17.76 5.40
C LYS A 118 9.34 -17.65 3.90
N LEU A 119 9.49 -16.41 3.42
CA LEU A 119 9.99 -16.09 2.08
C LEU A 119 11.31 -15.33 2.20
N ARG A 120 12.23 -15.68 1.32
CA ARG A 120 13.51 -14.96 1.14
C ARG A 120 13.61 -14.48 -0.30
N HIS A 121 13.86 -13.20 -0.47
CA HIS A 121 14.05 -12.60 -1.79
C HIS A 121 15.25 -11.67 -1.80
N LYS A 122 16.22 -11.92 -2.71
CA LYS A 122 17.39 -11.05 -2.92
C LYS A 122 17.10 -10.13 -4.10
N PHE A 123 17.41 -8.84 -3.95
CA PHE A 123 17.15 -7.83 -4.96
C PHE A 123 18.17 -6.70 -4.91
N LYS A 124 18.17 -5.89 -5.97
CA LYS A 124 19.03 -4.71 -6.08
C LYS A 124 18.16 -3.48 -6.26
N VAL A 125 18.31 -2.49 -5.39
CA VAL A 125 17.68 -1.17 -5.54
C VAL A 125 18.57 -0.32 -6.42
N ALA A 126 18.01 0.17 -7.53
CA ALA A 126 18.59 1.22 -8.34
C ALA A 126 17.94 2.57 -7.98
N ALA A 127 18.33 3.64 -8.67
CA ALA A 127 17.73 4.98 -8.46
C ALA A 127 16.27 5.08 -8.92
N ILE A 128 15.71 4.02 -9.50
CA ILE A 128 14.36 3.96 -10.05
C ILE A 128 13.47 3.13 -9.12
N ASN A 129 12.21 3.55 -8.99
CA ASN A 129 11.17 2.82 -8.29
C ASN A 129 11.12 1.34 -8.74
N GLN A 130 11.22 0.43 -7.79
CA GLN A 130 11.18 -1.01 -8.01
C GLN A 130 9.98 -1.63 -7.30
N ARG A 131 9.30 -2.55 -7.98
CA ARG A 131 8.18 -3.32 -7.43
C ARG A 131 8.57 -4.77 -7.22
N ILE A 132 8.28 -5.30 -6.04
CA ILE A 132 8.47 -6.71 -5.67
C ILE A 132 7.15 -7.26 -5.17
N ILE A 133 6.77 -8.45 -5.63
CA ILE A 133 5.62 -9.18 -5.13
C ILE A 133 6.13 -10.37 -4.33
N LEU A 134 5.81 -10.41 -3.04
CA LEU A 134 6.03 -11.56 -2.18
C LEU A 134 4.72 -12.35 -2.12
N ASN A 135 4.72 -13.52 -2.73
CA ASN A 135 3.54 -14.38 -2.79
C ASN A 135 3.82 -15.68 -2.02
N TRP A 136 3.05 -15.92 -0.97
CA TRP A 136 3.09 -17.17 -0.21
C TRP A 136 2.22 -18.25 -0.85
N LYS A 137 2.51 -19.52 -0.55
CA LYS A 137 1.59 -20.60 -0.89
C LYS A 137 0.27 -20.41 -0.14
N ASP A 138 -0.82 -20.84 -0.75
CA ASP A 138 -2.13 -20.73 -0.12
C ASP A 138 -2.18 -21.55 1.16
N SER A 139 -2.35 -20.91 2.30
CA SER A 139 -2.46 -21.57 3.61
C SER A 139 -3.78 -22.30 3.81
N LEU A 140 -4.77 -22.04 2.94
CA LEU A 140 -6.09 -22.68 3.02
C LEU A 140 -6.15 -24.03 2.29
N ILE A 141 -5.15 -24.34 1.46
CA ILE A 141 -5.00 -25.68 0.91
C ILE A 141 -4.36 -26.52 2.01
N LYS A 142 -5.19 -27.10 2.91
CA LYS A 142 -4.81 -28.33 3.57
C LYS A 142 -4.52 -29.30 2.45
N GLU A 143 -3.29 -29.78 2.32
CA GLU A 143 -3.05 -31.00 1.58
C GLU A 143 -4.05 -32.02 2.15
N ASP A 144 -5.05 -32.41 1.34
CA ASP A 144 -5.86 -33.55 1.63
C ASP A 144 -4.85 -34.70 1.77
N MET A 145 -4.54 -35.08 3.02
CA MET A 145 -3.81 -36.28 3.27
C MET A 145 -4.61 -37.40 2.59
N PRO A 146 -3.99 -38.20 1.71
CA PRO A 146 -4.66 -39.37 1.19
C PRO A 146 -5.15 -40.16 2.39
N LEU A 147 -6.45 -40.33 2.50
CA LEU A 147 -7.01 -41.28 3.44
C LEU A 147 -6.45 -42.65 3.01
N ASP A 148 -5.46 -43.12 3.76
CA ASP A 148 -4.96 -44.48 3.64
C ASP A 148 -6.14 -45.42 3.91
N GLY A 149 -6.82 -45.73 2.81
CA GLY A 149 -7.85 -46.79 2.79
C GLY A 149 -7.21 -48.16 2.90
N LYS A 150 -6.64 -48.48 4.05
CA LYS A 150 -6.46 -49.86 4.47
C LYS A 150 -7.66 -50.25 5.29
N GLY A 151 -8.74 -50.57 4.60
CA GLY A 151 -9.80 -51.42 5.10
C GLY A 151 -9.48 -52.85 4.70
N ASN A 152 -9.24 -53.64 5.66
CA ASN A 152 -9.10 -55.07 5.59
C ASN A 152 -10.48 -55.71 5.36
#